data_af4a85f46a828c2212c72c0fed848a12
#
_entry.id   af4a85f46a828c2212c72c0fed848a12
#
_cell.length_a   1.000
_cell.length_b   1.000
_cell.length_c   1.000
_cell.angle_alpha   90.00
_cell.angle_beta   90.00
_cell.angle_gamma   90.00
#
_symmetry.space_group_name_H-M   'P 1'
#
loop_
_entity.id
_entity.type
_entity.pdbx_description
1 polymer ?
#
loop_
_entity_poly.entity_id
_entity_poly.type
_entity_poly.pdbx_seq_one_letter_code
_entity_poly.pdbx_strand_id
1 'polypeptide(L)'
;MSPEKNAALNALFNPRSVAIIGASAAPGKQGSAALAYLRQGGFPGAIYPVNPAGGEIGGLTCYKSVSDIPGPVDCVLSVIPAAATLEAMRECAAKGVRAAIIGANGFADLNTPEGHAREDELRGIARAHGMCVVGPNTNGIWNASGRLSLGYNASHGDPMTAGPVSVVAHSGALFNSIAPCLRRHGALLSKFVPVGNEADLDMLDFFDYFIDDEATRVIGLIVEGLSDGERFRALAARARAAGKPVVALKLG
;
A
#
# COMPACT_ATOMS: atom_id res chain seq x y z
N MET A 1 14.02 10.21 8.39
CA MET A 1 13.45 8.85 8.53
C MET A 1 14.47 7.92 9.17
N SER A 2 14.06 6.93 10.03
CA SER A 2 15.01 5.93 10.57
C SER A 2 15.43 4.94 9.46
N PRO A 3 16.64 4.33 9.56
CA PRO A 3 17.09 3.33 8.58
C PRO A 3 16.14 2.12 8.47
N GLU A 4 15.56 1.68 9.57
CA GLU A 4 14.60 0.57 9.61
C GLU A 4 13.30 0.91 8.87
N LYS A 5 12.76 2.11 9.11
CA LYS A 5 11.55 2.59 8.42
C LYS A 5 11.80 2.76 6.91
N ASN A 6 12.98 3.25 6.55
CA ASN A 6 13.36 3.36 5.14
C ASN A 6 13.49 1.99 4.47
N ALA A 7 14.06 0.99 5.16
CA ALA A 7 14.13 -0.38 4.67
C ALA A 7 12.74 -1.02 4.50
N ALA A 8 11.80 -0.76 5.42
CA ALA A 8 10.43 -1.24 5.33
C ALA A 8 9.66 -0.58 4.17
N LEU A 9 9.80 0.74 3.98
CA LEU A 9 9.22 1.44 2.83
C LEU A 9 9.84 0.99 1.49
N ASN A 10 11.11 0.65 1.49
CA ASN A 10 11.72 0.06 0.29
C ASN A 10 11.16 -1.35 0.01
N ALA A 11 10.91 -2.17 1.03
CA ALA A 11 10.22 -3.45 0.87
C ALA A 11 8.76 -3.27 0.40
N LEU A 12 8.10 -2.17 0.76
CA LEU A 12 6.76 -1.83 0.30
C LEU A 12 6.74 -1.50 -1.20
N PHE A 13 7.65 -0.62 -1.65
CA PHE A 13 7.63 -0.13 -3.03
C PHE A 13 8.41 -1.01 -4.02
N ASN A 14 9.43 -1.73 -3.57
CA ASN A 14 10.31 -2.55 -4.39
C ASN A 14 10.41 -3.99 -3.85
N PRO A 15 9.28 -4.68 -3.57
CA PRO A 15 9.32 -6.04 -3.07
C PRO A 15 9.85 -6.99 -4.15
N ARG A 16 10.58 -8.03 -3.74
CA ARG A 16 10.97 -9.15 -4.62
C ARG A 16 9.92 -10.27 -4.60
N SER A 17 9.03 -10.23 -3.61
CA SER A 17 7.97 -11.20 -3.46
C SER A 17 6.74 -10.56 -2.80
N VAL A 18 5.56 -10.93 -3.28
CA VAL A 18 4.27 -10.42 -2.81
C VAL A 18 3.34 -11.58 -2.52
N ALA A 19 2.69 -11.58 -1.36
CA ALA A 19 1.56 -12.46 -1.09
C ALA A 19 0.23 -11.68 -1.13
N ILE A 20 -0.81 -12.29 -1.70
CA ILE A 20 -2.18 -11.74 -1.73
C ILE A 20 -3.05 -12.61 -0.84
N ILE A 21 -3.33 -12.15 0.38
CA ILE A 21 -4.18 -12.83 1.36
C ILE A 21 -5.64 -12.54 1.04
N GLY A 22 -6.40 -13.59 0.77
CA GLY A 22 -7.76 -13.49 0.23
C GLY A 22 -7.79 -13.54 -1.30
N ALA A 23 -6.73 -14.07 -1.93
CA ALA A 23 -6.71 -14.31 -3.36
C ALA A 23 -7.89 -15.20 -3.79
N SER A 24 -8.42 -14.99 -4.99
CA SER A 24 -9.59 -15.71 -5.48
C SER A 24 -9.50 -15.91 -6.98
N ALA A 25 -9.99 -17.06 -7.44
CA ALA A 25 -10.23 -17.31 -8.86
C ALA A 25 -11.58 -16.72 -9.33
N ALA A 26 -12.50 -16.39 -8.40
CA ALA A 26 -13.83 -15.91 -8.74
C ALA A 26 -13.78 -14.44 -9.24
N PRO A 27 -14.32 -14.15 -10.44
CA PRO A 27 -14.40 -12.78 -10.95
C PRO A 27 -15.16 -11.84 -9.99
N GLY A 28 -14.76 -10.56 -9.98
CA GLY A 28 -15.41 -9.53 -9.16
C GLY A 28 -15.00 -9.52 -7.68
N LYS A 29 -14.15 -10.45 -7.24
CA LYS A 29 -13.55 -10.41 -5.91
C LYS A 29 -12.30 -9.53 -5.91
N GLN A 30 -12.06 -8.79 -4.81
CA GLN A 30 -10.89 -7.92 -4.66
C GLN A 30 -9.57 -8.70 -4.85
N GLY A 31 -9.44 -9.89 -4.27
CA GLY A 31 -8.25 -10.72 -4.43
C GLY A 31 -8.03 -11.23 -5.86
N SER A 32 -9.10 -11.42 -6.62
CA SER A 32 -9.00 -11.75 -8.06
C SER A 32 -8.50 -10.55 -8.87
N ALA A 33 -9.06 -9.37 -8.61
CA ALA A 33 -8.64 -8.13 -9.26
C ALA A 33 -7.17 -7.79 -8.95
N ALA A 34 -6.77 -7.87 -7.69
CA ALA A 34 -5.39 -7.60 -7.26
C ALA A 34 -4.38 -8.52 -7.95
N LEU A 35 -4.68 -9.83 -8.02
CA LEU A 35 -3.82 -10.79 -8.70
C LEU A 35 -3.72 -10.49 -10.21
N ALA A 36 -4.84 -10.18 -10.84
CA ALA A 36 -4.90 -9.86 -12.27
C ALA A 36 -4.10 -8.60 -12.59
N TYR A 37 -4.28 -7.52 -11.84
CA TYR A 37 -3.59 -6.24 -12.07
C TYR A 37 -2.09 -6.32 -11.80
N LEU A 38 -1.67 -7.04 -10.75
CA LEU A 38 -0.26 -7.25 -10.46
C LEU A 38 0.46 -7.99 -11.62
N ARG A 39 -0.18 -9.02 -12.17
CA ARG A 39 0.33 -9.76 -13.34
C ARG A 39 0.30 -8.93 -14.63
N GLN A 40 -0.80 -8.22 -14.87
CA GLN A 40 -0.95 -7.34 -16.04
C GLN A 40 0.09 -6.22 -16.02
N GLY A 41 0.41 -5.67 -14.84
CA GLY A 41 1.47 -4.68 -14.66
C GLY A 41 2.88 -5.22 -14.94
N GLY A 42 3.02 -6.55 -15.04
CA GLY A 42 4.30 -7.21 -15.32
C GLY A 42 5.23 -7.22 -14.13
N PHE A 43 4.69 -7.34 -12.92
CA PHE A 43 5.52 -7.44 -11.71
C PHE A 43 6.57 -8.54 -11.85
N PRO A 44 7.87 -8.23 -11.66
CA PRO A 44 8.96 -9.16 -11.96
C PRO A 44 9.24 -10.15 -10.83
N GLY A 45 8.67 -9.92 -9.62
CA GLY A 45 8.92 -10.73 -8.43
C GLY A 45 8.01 -11.95 -8.33
N ALA A 46 8.21 -12.73 -7.26
CA ALA A 46 7.37 -13.87 -6.96
C ALA A 46 5.98 -13.42 -6.46
N ILE A 47 4.93 -14.09 -6.92
CA ILE A 47 3.54 -13.83 -6.53
C ILE A 47 2.98 -15.08 -5.85
N TYR A 48 2.50 -14.91 -4.63
CA TYR A 48 1.95 -15.99 -3.81
C TYR A 48 0.48 -15.73 -3.47
N PRO A 49 -0.47 -16.34 -4.21
CA PRO A 49 -1.87 -16.35 -3.80
C PRO A 49 -2.03 -17.10 -2.47
N VAL A 50 -2.81 -16.53 -1.54
CA VAL A 50 -3.12 -17.14 -0.25
C VAL A 50 -4.62 -17.19 -0.04
N ASN A 51 -5.15 -18.40 0.15
CA ASN A 51 -6.56 -18.66 0.45
C ASN A 51 -6.70 -19.99 1.20
N PRO A 52 -7.51 -20.08 2.28
CA PRO A 52 -7.68 -21.33 3.03
C PRO A 52 -8.09 -22.55 2.19
N ALA A 53 -8.74 -22.34 1.03
CA ALA A 53 -9.08 -23.43 0.11
C ALA A 53 -7.86 -24.07 -0.54
N GLY A 54 -6.73 -23.35 -0.63
CA GLY A 54 -5.53 -23.86 -1.32
C GLY A 54 -5.74 -24.06 -2.82
N GLY A 55 -4.94 -24.96 -3.40
CA GLY A 55 -5.07 -25.38 -4.80
C GLY A 55 -4.28 -24.51 -5.77
N GLU A 56 -4.91 -24.03 -6.84
CA GLU A 56 -4.28 -23.22 -7.88
C GLU A 56 -5.18 -22.04 -8.27
N ILE A 57 -4.59 -20.86 -8.44
CA ILE A 57 -5.28 -19.67 -8.92
C ILE A 57 -4.45 -19.03 -10.05
N GLY A 58 -5.00 -19.03 -11.26
CA GLY A 58 -4.37 -18.43 -12.43
C GLY A 58 -3.01 -19.04 -12.81
N GLY A 59 -2.79 -20.32 -12.61
CA GLY A 59 -1.54 -21.02 -12.88
C GLY A 59 -0.49 -20.88 -11.78
N LEU A 60 -0.87 -20.29 -10.62
CA LEU A 60 0.00 -20.17 -9.46
C LEU A 60 -0.49 -21.06 -8.31
N THR A 61 0.43 -21.70 -7.59
CA THR A 61 0.10 -22.43 -6.37
C THR A 61 -0.53 -21.48 -5.36
N CYS A 62 -1.73 -21.83 -4.88
CA CYS A 62 -2.42 -21.11 -3.83
C CYS A 62 -2.13 -21.76 -2.48
N TYR A 63 -1.48 -21.04 -1.59
CA TYR A 63 -1.14 -21.51 -0.25
C TYR A 63 -2.31 -21.30 0.71
N LYS A 64 -2.45 -22.17 1.71
CA LYS A 64 -3.55 -22.04 2.68
C LYS A 64 -3.31 -20.93 3.69
N SER A 65 -2.05 -20.67 4.03
CA SER A 65 -1.61 -19.59 4.90
C SER A 65 -0.31 -18.96 4.38
N VAL A 66 0.07 -17.81 4.91
CA VAL A 66 1.35 -17.17 4.59
C VAL A 66 2.51 -18.03 5.09
N SER A 67 2.32 -18.75 6.18
CA SER A 67 3.33 -19.65 6.78
C SER A 67 3.70 -20.81 5.86
N ASP A 68 2.77 -21.29 5.02
CA ASP A 68 2.99 -22.41 4.08
C ASP A 68 3.85 -22.03 2.86
N ILE A 69 4.08 -20.74 2.61
CA ILE A 69 4.89 -20.28 1.49
C ILE A 69 6.35 -20.68 1.73
N PRO A 70 7.02 -21.42 0.83
CA PRO A 70 8.36 -21.93 1.09
C PRO A 70 9.46 -20.86 1.07
N GLY A 71 9.22 -19.74 0.39
CA GLY A 71 10.18 -18.63 0.24
C GLY A 71 9.91 -17.44 1.16
N PRO A 72 10.78 -16.42 1.13
CA PRO A 72 10.55 -15.17 1.82
C PRO A 72 9.37 -14.41 1.17
N VAL A 73 8.68 -13.60 1.98
CA VAL A 73 7.62 -12.70 1.54
C VAL A 73 7.99 -11.29 2.01
N ASP A 74 8.27 -10.40 1.06
CA ASP A 74 8.68 -9.03 1.38
C ASP A 74 7.47 -8.14 1.71
N CYS A 75 6.37 -8.30 0.94
CA CYS A 75 5.16 -7.48 1.07
C CYS A 75 3.89 -8.34 0.97
N VAL A 76 2.87 -7.97 1.71
CA VAL A 76 1.54 -8.60 1.60
C VAL A 76 0.47 -7.58 1.29
N LEU A 77 -0.53 -7.98 0.48
CA LEU A 77 -1.82 -7.31 0.38
C LEU A 77 -2.88 -8.21 1.03
N SER A 78 -3.55 -7.70 2.04
CA SER A 78 -4.67 -8.38 2.70
C SER A 78 -6.01 -7.78 2.25
N VAL A 79 -6.86 -8.62 1.67
CA VAL A 79 -8.23 -8.27 1.27
C VAL A 79 -9.27 -9.19 1.94
N ILE A 80 -8.93 -9.68 3.12
CA ILE A 80 -9.83 -10.48 3.97
C ILE A 80 -10.53 -9.59 5.00
N PRO A 81 -11.67 -10.03 5.58
CA PRO A 81 -12.39 -9.25 6.60
C PRO A 81 -11.52 -8.90 7.81
N ALA A 82 -11.81 -7.76 8.43
CA ALA A 82 -11.06 -7.24 9.58
C ALA A 82 -10.90 -8.26 10.73
N ALA A 83 -11.93 -9.06 10.99
CA ALA A 83 -11.91 -10.08 12.04
C ALA A 83 -10.79 -11.13 11.84
N ALA A 84 -10.43 -11.45 10.59
CA ALA A 84 -9.38 -12.40 10.25
C ALA A 84 -8.01 -11.72 10.03
N THR A 85 -7.99 -10.41 9.88
CA THR A 85 -6.78 -9.67 9.50
C THR A 85 -5.71 -9.73 10.59
N LEU A 86 -6.07 -9.61 11.86
CA LEU A 86 -5.09 -9.58 12.95
C LEU A 86 -4.30 -10.88 13.05
N GLU A 87 -4.98 -12.03 12.92
CA GLU A 87 -4.30 -13.33 12.93
C GLU A 87 -3.37 -13.50 11.73
N ALA A 88 -3.85 -13.13 10.55
CA ALA A 88 -3.01 -13.15 9.34
C ALA A 88 -1.78 -12.22 9.48
N MET A 89 -1.90 -11.08 10.16
CA MET A 89 -0.76 -10.19 10.40
C MET A 89 0.22 -10.75 11.42
N ARG A 90 -0.24 -11.51 12.42
CA ARG A 90 0.67 -12.25 13.31
C ARG A 90 1.46 -13.33 12.56
N GLU A 91 0.81 -14.07 11.67
CA GLU A 91 1.51 -15.02 10.79
C GLU A 91 2.53 -14.33 9.87
N CYS A 92 2.16 -13.19 9.29
CA CYS A 92 3.07 -12.39 8.46
C CYS A 92 4.28 -11.92 9.27
N ALA A 93 4.06 -11.43 10.48
CA ALA A 93 5.12 -10.99 11.39
C ALA A 93 6.06 -12.14 11.77
N ALA A 94 5.51 -13.29 12.13
CA ALA A 94 6.30 -14.49 12.44
C ALA A 94 7.14 -14.99 11.25
N LYS A 95 6.64 -14.79 10.01
CA LYS A 95 7.35 -15.10 8.76
C LYS A 95 8.42 -14.07 8.38
N GLY A 96 8.46 -12.92 9.06
CA GLY A 96 9.40 -11.83 8.77
C GLY A 96 8.99 -10.94 7.60
N VAL A 97 7.70 -10.86 7.30
CA VAL A 97 7.16 -9.90 6.33
C VAL A 97 7.45 -8.48 6.81
N ARG A 98 7.96 -7.63 5.92
CA ARG A 98 8.37 -6.26 6.28
C ARG A 98 7.34 -5.21 5.97
N ALA A 99 6.43 -5.46 5.03
CA ALA A 99 5.40 -4.51 4.61
C ALA A 99 4.06 -5.19 4.43
N ALA A 100 2.99 -4.56 4.93
CA ALA A 100 1.63 -5.03 4.76
C ALA A 100 0.71 -3.89 4.29
N ILE A 101 -0.19 -4.21 3.37
CA ILE A 101 -1.23 -3.32 2.86
C ILE A 101 -2.56 -3.94 3.27
N ILE A 102 -3.36 -3.23 4.06
CA ILE A 102 -4.61 -3.76 4.63
C ILE A 102 -5.81 -3.09 3.94
N GLY A 103 -6.45 -3.84 3.05
CA GLY A 103 -7.62 -3.35 2.32
C GLY A 103 -8.91 -3.33 3.12
N ALA A 104 -9.00 -4.12 4.19
CA ALA A 104 -10.22 -4.22 4.99
C ALA A 104 -10.59 -2.91 5.68
N ASN A 105 -11.87 -2.58 5.68
CA ASN A 105 -12.51 -1.69 6.64
C ASN A 105 -12.93 -2.46 7.90
N GLY A 106 -13.48 -1.77 8.90
CA GLY A 106 -13.91 -2.39 10.16
C GLY A 106 -12.90 -2.23 11.29
N PHE A 107 -12.08 -1.21 11.22
CA PHE A 107 -11.12 -0.72 12.20
C PHE A 107 -11.60 0.63 12.76
N ALA A 108 -10.73 1.58 13.02
CA ALA A 108 -11.12 2.91 13.54
C ALA A 108 -12.08 3.68 12.61
N ASP A 109 -12.15 3.32 11.33
CA ASP A 109 -13.13 3.84 10.37
C ASP A 109 -14.60 3.63 10.79
N LEU A 110 -14.89 2.64 11.64
CA LEU A 110 -16.22 2.44 12.20
C LEU A 110 -16.57 3.42 13.34
N ASN A 111 -15.57 4.12 13.89
CA ASN A 111 -15.72 5.00 15.06
C ASN A 111 -16.38 4.29 16.26
N THR A 112 -16.04 3.02 16.48
CA THR A 112 -16.47 2.22 17.64
C THR A 112 -15.29 1.82 18.51
N PRO A 113 -15.51 1.56 19.84
CA PRO A 113 -14.44 1.10 20.72
C PRO A 113 -13.73 -0.16 20.20
N GLU A 114 -14.48 -1.10 19.64
CA GLU A 114 -13.96 -2.35 19.08
C GLU A 114 -13.12 -2.10 17.81
N GLY A 115 -13.52 -1.14 16.98
CA GLY A 115 -12.78 -0.74 15.79
C GLY A 115 -11.44 -0.10 16.17
N HIS A 116 -11.44 0.80 17.12
CA HIS A 116 -10.22 1.43 17.65
C HIS A 116 -9.29 0.40 18.31
N ALA A 117 -9.83 -0.50 19.17
CA ALA A 117 -9.04 -1.54 19.82
C ALA A 117 -8.37 -2.47 18.78
N ARG A 118 -9.08 -2.82 17.70
CA ARG A 118 -8.55 -3.64 16.61
C ARG A 118 -7.41 -2.93 15.88
N GLU A 119 -7.53 -1.63 15.63
CA GLU A 119 -6.49 -0.84 14.99
C GLU A 119 -5.25 -0.68 15.88
N ASP A 120 -5.44 -0.47 17.18
CA ASP A 120 -4.35 -0.41 18.16
C ASP A 120 -3.59 -1.74 18.23
N GLU A 121 -4.31 -2.87 18.19
CA GLU A 121 -3.71 -4.19 18.16
C GLU A 121 -2.90 -4.42 16.87
N LEU A 122 -3.43 -4.03 15.71
CA LEU A 122 -2.71 -4.07 14.43
C LEU A 122 -1.40 -3.26 14.50
N ARG A 123 -1.47 -2.05 15.04
CA ARG A 123 -0.32 -1.17 15.28
C ARG A 123 0.71 -1.84 16.21
N GLY A 124 0.23 -2.51 17.27
CA GLY A 124 1.06 -3.25 18.20
C GLY A 124 1.83 -4.38 17.53
N ILE A 125 1.16 -5.19 16.69
CA ILE A 125 1.78 -6.27 15.91
C ILE A 125 2.86 -5.69 14.97
N ALA A 126 2.54 -4.64 14.24
CA ALA A 126 3.46 -4.01 13.30
C ALA A 126 4.76 -3.54 13.99
N ARG A 127 4.62 -2.79 15.07
CA ARG A 127 5.76 -2.23 15.83
C ARG A 127 6.62 -3.29 16.50
N ALA A 128 6.01 -4.33 17.06
CA ALA A 128 6.74 -5.41 17.75
C ALA A 128 7.67 -6.19 16.81
N HIS A 129 7.41 -6.19 15.50
CA HIS A 129 8.13 -7.00 14.52
C HIS A 129 8.83 -6.16 13.43
N GLY A 130 8.83 -4.85 13.54
CA GLY A 130 9.43 -3.95 12.54
C GLY A 130 8.77 -4.05 11.16
N MET A 131 7.49 -4.45 11.11
CA MET A 131 6.67 -4.47 9.91
C MET A 131 6.01 -3.10 9.73
N CYS A 132 6.04 -2.52 8.54
CA CYS A 132 5.25 -1.33 8.24
C CYS A 132 3.88 -1.69 7.69
N VAL A 133 2.86 -0.90 8.06
CA VAL A 133 1.48 -1.13 7.61
C VAL A 133 0.93 0.11 6.91
N VAL A 134 0.35 -0.09 5.72
CA VAL A 134 -0.45 0.89 4.97
C VAL A 134 -1.93 0.56 5.15
N GLY A 135 -2.72 1.54 5.51
CA GLY A 135 -4.12 1.35 5.85
C GLY A 135 -4.34 1.24 7.37
N PRO A 136 -5.35 0.50 7.84
CA PRO A 136 -6.36 -0.26 7.05
C PRO A 136 -7.25 0.65 6.19
N ASN A 137 -8.25 0.06 5.53
CA ASN A 137 -9.18 0.78 4.68
C ASN A 137 -8.49 1.48 3.48
N THR A 138 -7.54 0.80 2.85
CA THR A 138 -6.85 1.28 1.63
C THR A 138 -7.09 0.36 0.44
N ASN A 139 -7.00 0.89 -0.77
CA ASN A 139 -7.25 0.13 -2.00
C ASN A 139 -5.98 -0.43 -2.65
N GLY A 140 -4.83 -0.34 -1.98
CA GLY A 140 -3.55 -0.81 -2.49
C GLY A 140 -2.58 0.32 -2.83
N ILE A 141 -1.46 -0.01 -3.42
CA ILE A 141 -0.42 0.93 -3.83
C ILE A 141 -0.04 0.75 -5.30
N TRP A 142 0.56 1.80 -5.86
CA TRP A 142 1.07 1.82 -7.23
C TRP A 142 2.52 2.31 -7.25
N ASN A 143 3.40 1.56 -7.95
CA ASN A 143 4.75 2.01 -8.29
C ASN A 143 5.06 1.61 -9.75
N ALA A 144 5.03 2.58 -10.65
CA ALA A 144 5.19 2.34 -12.08
C ALA A 144 6.58 1.81 -12.45
N SER A 145 7.64 2.35 -11.84
CA SER A 145 9.02 1.93 -12.12
C SER A 145 9.28 0.49 -11.70
N GLY A 146 8.70 0.06 -10.58
CA GLY A 146 8.78 -1.30 -10.06
C GLY A 146 7.76 -2.26 -10.70
N ARG A 147 6.92 -1.78 -11.63
CA ARG A 147 5.78 -2.53 -12.19
C ARG A 147 4.89 -3.14 -11.12
N LEU A 148 4.76 -2.45 -10.00
CA LEU A 148 3.99 -2.89 -8.85
C LEU A 148 2.61 -2.22 -8.86
N SER A 149 1.61 -2.91 -9.37
CA SER A 149 0.20 -2.54 -9.26
C SER A 149 -0.47 -3.45 -8.24
N LEU A 150 -0.26 -3.16 -6.96
CA LEU A 150 -0.71 -4.00 -5.85
C LEU A 150 -1.96 -3.40 -5.21
N GLY A 151 -3.09 -3.64 -5.81
CA GLY A 151 -4.39 -3.14 -5.38
C GLY A 151 -5.53 -3.65 -6.25
N TYR A 152 -6.75 -3.21 -5.97
CA TYR A 152 -7.96 -3.77 -6.58
C TYR A 152 -8.93 -2.76 -7.19
N ASN A 153 -8.62 -1.46 -7.17
CA ASN A 153 -9.37 -0.44 -7.92
C ASN A 153 -9.14 -0.59 -9.42
N ALA A 154 -10.10 -0.11 -10.23
CA ALA A 154 -10.02 -0.20 -11.68
C ALA A 154 -8.74 0.42 -12.26
N SER A 155 -8.26 1.55 -11.73
CA SER A 155 -7.03 2.20 -12.19
C SER A 155 -5.76 1.39 -11.92
N HIS A 156 -5.81 0.36 -11.07
CA HIS A 156 -4.71 -0.60 -10.97
C HIS A 156 -4.54 -1.46 -12.23
N GLY A 157 -5.58 -1.58 -13.07
CA GLY A 157 -5.52 -2.22 -14.39
C GLY A 157 -5.04 -1.30 -15.52
N ASP A 158 -4.74 -0.04 -15.24
CA ASP A 158 -4.25 0.90 -16.25
C ASP A 158 -2.81 0.58 -16.70
N PRO A 159 -2.40 0.99 -17.92
CA PRO A 159 -1.02 0.83 -18.37
C PRO A 159 -0.02 1.51 -17.43
N MET A 160 1.01 0.78 -17.02
CA MET A 160 2.06 1.27 -16.13
C MET A 160 3.18 1.97 -16.91
N THR A 161 2.97 3.23 -17.24
CA THR A 161 4.04 4.08 -17.79
C THR A 161 4.60 4.92 -16.66
N ALA A 162 5.89 4.76 -16.38
CA ALA A 162 6.57 5.49 -15.32
C ALA A 162 6.66 6.99 -15.63
N GLY A 163 6.35 7.81 -14.63
CA GLY A 163 6.43 9.26 -14.69
C GLY A 163 7.01 9.87 -13.42
N PRO A 164 7.12 11.19 -13.36
CA PRO A 164 7.83 11.86 -12.27
C PRO A 164 6.94 12.25 -11.08
N VAL A 165 5.62 11.98 -11.11
CA VAL A 165 4.69 12.45 -10.10
C VAL A 165 4.38 11.36 -9.08
N SER A 166 4.67 11.59 -7.81
CA SER A 166 4.21 10.72 -6.72
C SER A 166 3.12 11.39 -5.92
N VAL A 167 2.06 10.63 -5.62
CA VAL A 167 0.89 11.15 -4.90
C VAL A 167 0.63 10.30 -3.67
N VAL A 168 0.38 10.97 -2.55
CA VAL A 168 -0.21 10.37 -1.37
C VAL A 168 -1.57 11.00 -1.10
N ALA A 169 -2.57 10.16 -0.75
CA ALA A 169 -3.94 10.57 -0.53
C ALA A 169 -4.53 9.81 0.66
N HIS A 170 -5.48 10.39 1.39
CA HIS A 170 -6.24 9.63 2.39
C HIS A 170 -7.16 8.62 1.70
N SER A 171 -7.93 9.07 0.71
CA SER A 171 -8.91 8.22 0.03
C SER A 171 -8.33 7.42 -1.14
N GLY A 172 -8.50 6.10 -1.08
CA GLY A 172 -8.11 5.19 -2.17
C GLY A 172 -8.97 5.33 -3.43
N ALA A 173 -10.22 5.78 -3.31
CA ALA A 173 -11.12 5.97 -4.44
C ALA A 173 -10.61 7.04 -5.41
N LEU A 174 -9.86 8.02 -4.91
CA LEU A 174 -9.29 9.11 -5.72
C LEU A 174 -8.30 8.62 -6.78
N PHE A 175 -7.70 7.45 -6.62
CA PHE A 175 -6.83 6.87 -7.64
C PHE A 175 -7.55 6.73 -8.99
N ASN A 176 -8.82 6.31 -8.98
CA ASN A 176 -9.62 6.13 -10.19
C ASN A 176 -9.90 7.45 -10.94
N SER A 177 -9.78 8.60 -10.27
CA SER A 177 -9.98 9.92 -10.87
C SER A 177 -8.65 10.58 -11.25
N ILE A 178 -7.65 10.49 -10.36
CA ILE A 178 -6.38 11.20 -10.49
C ILE A 178 -5.49 10.58 -11.56
N ALA A 179 -5.35 9.26 -11.58
CA ALA A 179 -4.47 8.60 -12.55
C ALA A 179 -4.91 8.86 -14.02
N PRO A 180 -6.20 8.69 -14.39
CA PRO A 180 -6.66 9.06 -15.72
C PRO A 180 -6.59 10.57 -16.00
N CYS A 181 -6.84 11.41 -14.98
CA CYS A 181 -6.75 12.87 -15.14
C CYS A 181 -5.33 13.31 -15.47
N LEU A 182 -4.34 12.89 -14.70
CA LEU A 182 -2.94 13.20 -14.95
C LEU A 182 -2.51 12.75 -16.34
N ARG A 183 -2.86 11.52 -16.72
CA ARG A 183 -2.52 10.96 -18.04
C ARG A 183 -3.10 11.78 -19.19
N ARG A 184 -4.36 12.23 -19.10
CA ARG A 184 -4.99 13.10 -20.11
C ARG A 184 -4.27 14.44 -20.27
N HIS A 185 -3.58 14.91 -19.22
CA HIS A 185 -2.80 16.15 -19.26
C HIS A 185 -1.31 15.93 -19.50
N GLY A 186 -0.91 14.73 -19.93
CA GLY A 186 0.48 14.40 -20.25
C GLY A 186 1.38 14.21 -19.02
N ALA A 187 0.81 14.17 -17.80
CA ALA A 187 1.53 13.86 -16.59
C ALA A 187 1.36 12.36 -16.24
N LEU A 188 2.44 11.73 -15.79
CA LEU A 188 2.47 10.32 -15.46
C LEU A 188 2.87 10.12 -14.00
N LEU A 189 2.29 9.10 -13.39
CA LEU A 189 2.60 8.73 -12.02
C LEU A 189 3.91 7.93 -11.92
N SER A 190 4.71 8.26 -10.90
CA SER A 190 5.75 7.38 -10.36
C SER A 190 5.12 6.42 -9.35
N LYS A 191 4.52 6.98 -8.30
CA LYS A 191 3.88 6.24 -7.22
C LYS A 191 2.53 6.84 -6.84
N PHE A 192 1.63 5.99 -6.35
CA PHE A 192 0.38 6.42 -5.70
C PHE A 192 0.16 5.59 -4.44
N VAL A 193 -0.11 6.27 -3.33
CA VAL A 193 -0.37 5.63 -2.03
C VAL A 193 -1.60 6.24 -1.39
N PRO A 194 -2.70 5.49 -1.27
CA PRO A 194 -3.79 5.85 -0.38
C PRO A 194 -3.51 5.31 1.02
N VAL A 195 -3.42 6.19 2.00
CA VAL A 195 -3.00 5.82 3.37
C VAL A 195 -4.12 5.21 4.22
N GLY A 196 -5.39 5.42 3.85
CA GLY A 196 -6.53 4.92 4.61
C GLY A 196 -6.59 5.50 6.03
N ASN A 197 -6.74 4.63 7.04
CA ASN A 197 -6.86 5.05 8.44
C ASN A 197 -5.54 5.49 9.11
N GLU A 198 -4.39 5.28 8.47
CA GLU A 198 -3.07 5.63 9.01
C GLU A 198 -2.75 4.94 10.36
N ALA A 199 -3.05 3.64 10.45
CA ALA A 199 -2.82 2.89 11.68
C ALA A 199 -1.34 2.87 12.12
N ASP A 200 -0.39 2.86 11.16
CA ASP A 200 1.06 2.83 11.40
C ASP A 200 1.80 3.88 10.55
N LEU A 201 1.77 3.73 9.22
CA LEU A 201 2.33 4.72 8.31
C LEU A 201 1.30 5.81 8.01
N ASP A 202 1.69 7.06 8.23
CA ASP A 202 0.90 8.24 7.93
C ASP A 202 1.29 8.89 6.58
N MET A 203 0.51 9.86 6.12
CA MET A 203 0.79 10.64 4.92
C MET A 203 2.17 11.30 4.97
N LEU A 204 2.61 11.76 6.12
CA LEU A 204 3.88 12.45 6.28
C LEU A 204 5.08 11.51 6.16
N ASP A 205 4.91 10.22 6.44
CA ASP A 205 5.94 9.21 6.21
C ASP A 205 6.20 9.01 4.71
N PHE A 206 5.13 8.96 3.91
CA PHE A 206 5.25 8.88 2.46
C PHE A 206 5.74 10.20 1.85
N PHE A 207 5.33 11.34 2.39
CA PHE A 207 5.86 12.63 1.99
C PHE A 207 7.38 12.68 2.21
N ASP A 208 7.85 12.26 3.39
CA ASP A 208 9.27 12.16 3.72
C ASP A 208 10.03 11.23 2.75
N TYR A 209 9.49 10.04 2.49
CA TYR A 209 10.07 9.09 1.54
C TYR A 209 10.16 9.66 0.11
N PHE A 210 9.13 10.35 -0.37
CA PHE A 210 9.11 10.90 -1.73
C PHE A 210 10.11 12.05 -1.93
N ILE A 211 10.51 12.74 -0.86
CA ILE A 211 11.56 13.76 -0.94
C ILE A 211 12.90 13.15 -1.33
N ASP A 212 13.22 11.94 -0.84
CA ASP A 212 14.48 11.25 -1.12
C ASP A 212 14.39 10.30 -2.33
N ASP A 213 13.20 9.96 -2.79
CA ASP A 213 12.99 9.05 -3.92
C ASP A 213 13.42 9.68 -5.24
N GLU A 214 14.43 9.09 -5.90
CA GLU A 214 15.00 9.60 -7.16
C GLU A 214 13.99 9.61 -8.33
N ALA A 215 13.02 8.70 -8.33
CA ALA A 215 11.98 8.64 -9.36
C ALA A 215 10.93 9.75 -9.19
N THR A 216 10.85 10.36 -8.02
CA THR A 216 9.88 11.42 -7.71
C THR A 216 10.48 12.80 -7.99
N ARG A 217 9.85 13.57 -8.86
CA ARG A 217 10.19 14.96 -9.16
C ARG A 217 9.15 15.95 -8.66
N VAL A 218 7.89 15.54 -8.57
CA VAL A 218 6.76 16.33 -8.08
C VAL A 218 5.98 15.51 -7.07
N ILE A 219 5.63 16.10 -5.94
CA ILE A 219 4.89 15.45 -4.87
C ILE A 219 3.48 16.02 -4.81
N GLY A 220 2.48 15.16 -4.96
CA GLY A 220 1.07 15.48 -4.77
C GLY A 220 0.59 15.02 -3.39
N LEU A 221 -0.11 15.88 -2.67
CA LEU A 221 -0.69 15.59 -1.37
C LEU A 221 -2.20 15.87 -1.42
N ILE A 222 -3.03 14.87 -1.13
CA ILE A 222 -4.48 15.04 -1.03
C ILE A 222 -4.89 14.81 0.40
N VAL A 223 -5.14 15.90 1.09
CA VAL A 223 -5.17 15.98 2.55
C VAL A 223 -6.60 16.15 3.05
N GLU A 224 -7.11 15.19 3.79
CA GLU A 224 -8.38 15.32 4.54
C GLU A 224 -8.12 15.86 5.96
N GLY A 225 -7.02 15.47 6.58
CA GLY A 225 -6.56 15.92 7.88
C GLY A 225 -5.04 15.84 8.00
N LEU A 226 -4.47 16.52 8.98
CA LEU A 226 -3.07 16.41 9.34
C LEU A 226 -2.95 16.33 10.87
N SER A 227 -2.29 15.30 11.35
CA SER A 227 -2.04 15.08 12.78
C SER A 227 -0.88 15.94 13.30
N ASP A 228 0.09 16.28 12.45
CA ASP A 228 1.33 17.00 12.82
C ASP A 228 1.66 18.11 11.79
N GLY A 229 1.17 19.30 12.06
CA GLY A 229 1.41 20.47 11.19
C GLY A 229 2.85 20.98 11.26
N GLU A 230 3.60 20.72 12.34
CA GLU A 230 5.01 21.12 12.43
C GLU A 230 5.89 20.23 11.57
N ARG A 231 5.67 18.92 11.65
CA ARG A 231 6.34 17.95 10.78
C ARG A 231 6.03 18.24 9.31
N PHE A 232 4.78 18.56 8.97
CA PHE A 232 4.41 18.93 7.60
C PHE A 232 5.21 20.14 7.11
N ARG A 233 5.32 21.22 7.91
CA ARG A 233 6.10 22.40 7.54
C ARG A 233 7.58 22.09 7.35
N ALA A 234 8.16 21.29 8.23
CA ALA A 234 9.56 20.86 8.12
C ALA A 234 9.80 20.06 6.83
N LEU A 235 8.91 19.12 6.49
CA LEU A 235 9.00 18.34 5.26
C LEU A 235 8.80 19.20 4.01
N ALA A 236 7.88 20.18 4.02
CA ALA A 236 7.69 21.10 2.92
C ALA A 236 8.95 21.98 2.67
N ALA A 237 9.59 22.44 3.73
CA ALA A 237 10.87 23.16 3.63
C ALA A 237 11.98 22.26 3.06
N ARG A 238 12.03 21.00 3.48
CA ARG A 238 13.00 20.02 2.98
C ARG A 238 12.76 19.66 1.50
N ALA A 239 11.49 19.47 1.09
CA ALA A 239 11.14 19.23 -0.30
C ALA A 239 11.56 20.40 -1.20
N ARG A 240 11.32 21.64 -0.74
CA ARG A 240 11.77 22.86 -1.44
C ARG A 240 13.29 22.90 -1.58
N ALA A 241 14.04 22.60 -0.52
CA ALA A 241 15.50 22.55 -0.55
C ALA A 241 16.04 21.48 -1.51
N ALA A 242 15.31 20.35 -1.64
CA ALA A 242 15.60 19.28 -2.59
C ALA A 242 15.14 19.60 -4.03
N GLY A 243 14.57 20.78 -4.29
CA GLY A 243 14.06 21.18 -5.61
C GLY A 243 12.83 20.38 -6.08
N LYS A 244 12.07 19.79 -5.14
CA LYS A 244 10.86 19.01 -5.45
C LYS A 244 9.60 19.84 -5.13
N PRO A 245 8.87 20.31 -6.16
CA PRO A 245 7.60 21.01 -5.95
C PRO A 245 6.58 20.11 -5.24
N VAL A 246 5.82 20.73 -4.35
CA VAL A 246 4.70 20.09 -3.64
C VAL A 246 3.40 20.76 -4.06
N VAL A 247 2.44 19.95 -4.50
CA VAL A 247 1.07 20.37 -4.81
C VAL A 247 0.14 19.75 -3.78
N ALA A 248 -0.49 20.55 -2.95
CA ALA A 248 -1.40 20.06 -1.92
C ALA A 248 -2.85 20.46 -2.24
N LEU A 249 -3.75 19.51 -2.16
CA LEU A 249 -5.20 19.70 -2.22
C LEU A 249 -5.78 19.36 -0.85
N LYS A 250 -6.32 20.36 -0.13
CA LYS A 250 -7.04 20.16 1.14
C LYS A 250 -8.51 19.91 0.82
N LEU A 251 -9.04 18.82 1.31
CA LEU A 251 -10.45 18.46 1.25
C LEU A 251 -11.12 18.67 2.61
N GLY A 252 -12.35 19.22 2.61
CA GLY A 252 -13.13 19.50 3.81
C GLY A 252 -12.84 20.85 4.47
#